data_cdd06c254b949ad208a725ebe3e23089
#
_entry.id   cdd06c254b949ad208a725ebe3e23089
#
_cell.length_a   1.000
_cell.length_b   1.000
_cell.length_c   1.000
_cell.angle_alpha   90.00
_cell.angle_beta   90.00
_cell.angle_gamma   90.00
#
_symmetry.space_group_name_H-M   'P 1'
#
loop_
_entity.id
_entity.type
_entity.pdbx_description
1 polymer ?
#
loop_
_entity_poly.entity_id
_entity_poly.type
_entity_poly.pdbx_seq_one_letter_code
_entity_poly.pdbx_strand_id
1 'polypeptide(L)'
;KENDKNLVSLHELFSNISSEPLIAQEFLPDVKNGDKRIILVDGEPVGAINRVPLAGETRSNMHVGGQAQPVKLTERDREICKVIGPTLKNKGQIFVGIDVIGKYLTEINVTSPTGIQELERFNHINVAEIIWQTLEEKFNN
;
A
#
# COMPACT_ATOMS: atom_id res chain seq x y z
N LYS A 1 11.09 0.72 20.31
CA LYS A 1 12.06 1.81 20.61
C LYS A 1 13.33 1.15 21.13
N GLU A 2 14.49 1.75 20.85
CA GLU A 2 15.83 1.19 21.13
C GLU A 2 16.07 0.77 22.60
N ASN A 3 15.20 1.17 23.53
CA ASN A 3 15.25 0.83 24.95
C ASN A 3 13.89 0.33 25.49
N ASP A 4 13.10 -0.30 24.67
CA ASP A 4 11.82 -0.86 25.12
C ASP A 4 12.07 -2.14 25.93
N LYS A 5 11.92 -2.03 27.26
CA LYS A 5 12.12 -3.15 28.19
C LYS A 5 11.17 -4.34 27.93
N ASN A 6 10.09 -4.12 27.18
CA ASN A 6 9.13 -5.16 26.85
C ASN A 6 9.50 -5.96 25.59
N LEU A 7 10.53 -5.53 24.84
CA LEU A 7 10.87 -6.15 23.55
C LEU A 7 11.22 -7.63 23.70
N VAL A 8 12.01 -7.96 24.73
CA VAL A 8 12.40 -9.36 25.01
C VAL A 8 11.18 -10.20 25.37
N SER A 9 10.35 -9.70 26.28
CA SER A 9 9.14 -10.40 26.71
C SER A 9 8.12 -10.57 25.57
N LEU A 10 7.99 -9.58 24.68
CA LEU A 10 7.17 -9.68 23.48
C LEU A 10 7.72 -10.72 22.51
N HIS A 11 9.03 -10.73 22.27
CA HIS A 11 9.67 -11.76 21.43
C HIS A 11 9.44 -13.16 21.98
N GLU A 12 9.66 -13.36 23.28
CA GLU A 12 9.41 -14.66 23.95
C GLU A 12 7.94 -15.08 23.83
N LEU A 13 6.99 -14.14 24.04
CA LEU A 13 5.57 -14.39 23.92
C LEU A 13 5.21 -14.85 22.49
N PHE A 14 5.65 -14.11 21.47
CA PHE A 14 5.38 -14.46 20.08
C PHE A 14 6.03 -15.78 19.66
N SER A 15 7.26 -16.04 20.09
CA SER A 15 7.96 -17.31 19.80
C SER A 15 7.29 -18.53 20.45
N ASN A 16 6.60 -18.34 21.58
CA ASN A 16 5.82 -19.40 22.23
C ASN A 16 4.45 -19.64 21.58
N ILE A 17 3.89 -18.61 20.91
CA ILE A 17 2.57 -18.72 20.25
C ILE A 17 2.70 -19.28 18.83
N SER A 18 3.76 -18.94 18.11
CA SER A 18 3.97 -19.33 16.72
C SER A 18 5.43 -19.66 16.44
N SER A 19 5.66 -20.75 15.70
CA SER A 19 6.98 -21.11 15.16
C SER A 19 7.30 -20.39 13.85
N GLU A 20 6.37 -19.57 13.33
CA GLU A 20 6.57 -18.84 12.10
C GLU A 20 7.61 -17.71 12.26
N PRO A 21 8.40 -17.43 11.23
CA PRO A 21 9.34 -16.31 11.25
C PRO A 21 8.63 -14.96 11.49
N LEU A 22 9.20 -14.15 12.37
CA LEU A 22 8.72 -12.80 12.66
C LEU A 22 9.51 -11.77 11.84
N ILE A 23 8.81 -10.80 11.29
CA ILE A 23 9.43 -9.64 10.63
C ILE A 23 9.45 -8.47 11.60
N ALA A 24 10.64 -7.94 11.86
CA ALA A 24 10.83 -6.70 12.60
C ALA A 24 11.13 -5.56 11.62
N GLN A 25 10.33 -4.50 11.66
CA GLN A 25 10.48 -3.33 10.81
C GLN A 25 10.64 -2.07 11.66
N GLU A 26 11.40 -1.10 11.16
CA GLU A 26 11.48 0.22 11.77
C GLU A 26 10.11 0.90 11.77
N PHE A 27 9.73 1.46 12.91
CA PHE A 27 8.49 2.22 13.00
C PHE A 27 8.65 3.57 12.30
N LEU A 28 7.76 3.87 11.38
CA LEU A 28 7.70 5.13 10.65
C LEU A 28 6.70 6.08 11.33
N PRO A 29 7.17 7.14 12.04
CA PRO A 29 6.28 8.07 12.75
C PRO A 29 5.29 8.81 11.84
N ASP A 30 5.61 8.92 10.55
CA ASP A 30 4.78 9.57 9.54
C ASP A 30 3.45 8.85 9.29
N VAL A 31 3.28 7.60 9.77
CA VAL A 31 2.01 6.87 9.69
C VAL A 31 0.84 7.64 10.29
N LYS A 32 1.08 8.51 11.27
CA LYS A 32 0.08 9.41 11.85
C LYS A 32 -0.55 10.37 10.83
N ASN A 33 0.18 10.70 9.76
CA ASN A 33 -0.29 11.55 8.65
C ASN A 33 -0.99 10.74 7.56
N GLY A 34 -1.01 9.44 7.72
CA GLY A 34 -1.62 8.48 6.81
C GLY A 34 -0.61 7.55 6.16
N ASP A 35 -1.16 6.52 5.59
CA ASP A 35 -0.54 5.48 4.80
C ASP A 35 -1.16 5.54 3.41
N LYS A 36 -0.41 5.98 2.44
CA LYS A 36 -0.91 6.23 1.09
C LYS A 36 -0.94 4.91 0.30
N ARG A 37 -2.15 4.49 -0.12
CA ARG A 37 -2.34 3.41 -1.08
C ARG A 37 -2.30 4.00 -2.49
N ILE A 38 -1.34 3.56 -3.29
CA ILE A 38 -1.23 3.90 -4.72
C ILE A 38 -1.62 2.66 -5.53
N ILE A 39 -2.51 2.83 -6.47
CA ILE A 39 -2.92 1.76 -7.40
C ILE A 39 -2.12 1.89 -8.69
N LEU A 40 -1.53 0.77 -9.12
CA LEU A 40 -0.84 0.66 -10.40
C LEU A 40 -1.58 -0.35 -11.30
N VAL A 41 -1.66 -0.02 -12.58
CA VAL A 41 -2.13 -0.92 -13.63
C VAL A 41 -1.02 -1.04 -14.66
N ASP A 42 -0.60 -2.26 -14.97
CA ASP A 42 0.50 -2.58 -15.90
C ASP A 42 1.80 -1.80 -15.59
N GLY A 43 2.07 -1.59 -14.30
CA GLY A 43 3.25 -0.87 -13.80
C GLY A 43 3.11 0.65 -13.72
N GLU A 44 2.02 1.24 -14.22
CA GLU A 44 1.79 2.68 -14.22
C GLU A 44 0.82 3.09 -13.09
N PRO A 45 1.12 4.17 -12.34
CA PRO A 45 0.24 4.64 -11.27
C PRO A 45 -1.01 5.32 -11.85
N VAL A 46 -2.18 4.82 -11.49
CA VAL A 46 -3.48 5.36 -11.93
C VAL A 46 -4.13 6.27 -10.91
N GLY A 47 -3.79 6.14 -9.63
CA GLY A 47 -4.32 7.02 -8.60
C GLY A 47 -3.88 6.62 -7.20
N ALA A 48 -4.24 7.45 -6.21
CA ALA A 48 -3.91 7.20 -4.82
C ALA A 48 -5.01 7.66 -3.85
N ILE A 49 -5.10 6.98 -2.71
CA ILE A 49 -5.88 7.39 -1.55
C ILE A 49 -4.95 7.46 -0.33
N ASN A 50 -5.22 8.35 0.61
CA ASN A 50 -4.55 8.37 1.90
C ASN A 50 -5.45 7.73 2.96
N ARG A 51 -4.93 6.72 3.67
CA ARG A 51 -5.62 6.04 4.76
C ARG A 51 -5.12 6.60 6.07
N VAL A 52 -5.92 7.46 6.70
CA VAL A 52 -5.54 8.12 7.95
C VAL A 52 -6.03 7.28 9.13
N PRO A 53 -5.16 6.91 10.08
CA PRO A 53 -5.57 6.18 11.27
C PRO A 53 -6.49 7.02 12.15
N LEU A 54 -7.34 6.36 12.93
CA LEU A 54 -8.13 7.01 13.96
C LEU A 54 -7.23 7.59 15.06
N ALA A 55 -7.71 8.62 15.75
CA ALA A 55 -6.98 9.24 16.85
C ALA A 55 -6.59 8.19 17.91
N GLY A 56 -5.29 8.11 18.22
CA GLY A 56 -4.73 7.14 19.17
C GLY A 56 -4.36 5.78 18.57
N GLU A 57 -4.71 5.51 17.30
CA GLU A 57 -4.33 4.30 16.59
C GLU A 57 -3.09 4.53 15.72
N THR A 58 -2.35 3.46 15.47
CA THR A 58 -1.22 3.45 14.52
C THR A 58 -1.56 2.69 13.24
N ARG A 59 -2.67 1.93 13.25
CA ARG A 59 -3.13 1.16 12.09
C ARG A 59 -4.02 2.02 11.21
N SER A 60 -3.63 2.18 9.97
CA SER A 60 -4.33 2.99 8.95
C SER A 60 -5.24 2.17 8.04
N ASN A 61 -5.21 0.84 8.15
CA ASN A 61 -6.00 -0.05 7.32
C ASN A 61 -7.50 0.24 7.49
N MET A 62 -8.23 0.36 6.38
CA MET A 62 -9.67 0.65 6.35
C MET A 62 -10.51 -0.41 7.08
N HIS A 63 -10.08 -1.67 7.13
CA HIS A 63 -10.76 -2.74 7.88
C HIS A 63 -10.74 -2.54 9.40
N VAL A 64 -9.84 -1.74 9.92
CA VAL A 64 -9.74 -1.41 11.36
C VAL A 64 -10.13 0.02 11.67
N GLY A 65 -10.86 0.68 10.74
CA GLY A 65 -11.44 2.01 10.96
C GLY A 65 -10.64 3.17 10.39
N GLY A 66 -9.56 2.93 9.66
CA GLY A 66 -8.85 3.98 8.92
C GLY A 66 -9.77 4.70 7.93
N GLN A 67 -9.66 6.02 7.86
CA GLN A 67 -10.47 6.85 6.98
C GLN A 67 -9.74 7.10 5.66
N ALA A 68 -10.37 6.74 4.55
CA ALA A 68 -9.86 7.09 3.23
C ALA A 68 -10.10 8.56 2.92
N GLN A 69 -9.06 9.25 2.45
CA GLN A 69 -9.08 10.64 2.02
C GLN A 69 -8.49 10.77 0.61
N PRO A 70 -8.98 11.72 -0.20
CA PRO A 70 -8.38 12.01 -1.50
C PRO A 70 -6.95 12.54 -1.33
N VAL A 71 -6.04 12.09 -2.18
CA VAL A 71 -4.66 12.57 -2.20
C VAL A 71 -4.10 12.57 -3.62
N LYS A 72 -3.21 13.51 -3.91
CA LYS A 72 -2.45 13.53 -5.17
C LYS A 72 -1.11 12.84 -4.99
N LEU A 73 -0.63 12.22 -6.07
CA LEU A 73 0.71 11.66 -6.13
C LEU A 73 1.75 12.79 -6.05
N THR A 74 2.68 12.65 -5.11
CA THR A 74 3.86 13.51 -5.01
C THR A 74 4.93 13.10 -6.04
N GLU A 75 5.98 13.91 -6.20
CA GLU A 75 7.14 13.52 -7.02
C GLU A 75 7.79 12.24 -6.49
N ARG A 76 7.92 12.12 -5.16
CA ARG A 76 8.48 10.93 -4.54
C ARG A 76 7.65 9.67 -4.82
N ASP A 77 6.33 9.77 -4.79
CA ASP A 77 5.45 8.65 -5.16
C ASP A 77 5.69 8.21 -6.61
N ARG A 78 5.83 9.18 -7.52
CA ARG A 78 6.10 8.90 -8.94
C ARG A 78 7.48 8.28 -9.15
N GLU A 79 8.51 8.72 -8.41
CA GLU A 79 9.83 8.09 -8.42
C GLU A 79 9.75 6.62 -7.99
N ILE A 80 9.04 6.34 -6.87
CA ILE A 80 8.84 4.96 -6.40
C ILE A 80 8.18 4.12 -7.50
N CYS A 81 7.07 4.59 -8.06
CA CYS A 81 6.35 3.89 -9.12
C CYS A 81 7.24 3.66 -10.36
N LYS A 82 8.01 4.67 -10.77
CA LYS A 82 8.95 4.56 -11.90
C LYS A 82 10.03 3.50 -11.69
N VAL A 83 10.50 3.32 -10.45
CA VAL A 83 11.52 2.31 -10.13
C VAL A 83 10.93 0.90 -10.12
N ILE A 84 9.77 0.69 -9.50
CA ILE A 84 9.20 -0.65 -9.34
C ILE A 84 8.32 -1.09 -10.50
N GLY A 85 7.67 -0.13 -11.19
CA GLY A 85 6.69 -0.39 -12.25
C GLY A 85 7.18 -1.34 -13.33
N PRO A 86 8.37 -1.11 -13.94
CA PRO A 86 8.93 -2.01 -14.96
C PRO A 86 9.10 -3.45 -14.48
N THR A 87 9.52 -3.63 -13.22
CA THR A 87 9.69 -4.97 -12.63
C THR A 87 8.34 -5.65 -12.44
N LEU A 88 7.32 -4.93 -11.97
CA LEU A 88 5.96 -5.45 -11.79
C LEU A 88 5.36 -5.85 -13.15
N LYS A 89 5.47 -5.00 -14.14
CA LYS A 89 5.03 -5.25 -15.51
C LYS A 89 5.70 -6.49 -16.11
N ASN A 90 7.02 -6.60 -16.01
CA ASN A 90 7.77 -7.75 -16.51
C ASN A 90 7.40 -9.07 -15.82
N LYS A 91 6.92 -9.00 -14.57
CA LYS A 91 6.39 -10.15 -13.84
C LYS A 91 4.91 -10.44 -14.15
N GLY A 92 4.29 -9.70 -15.05
CA GLY A 92 2.87 -9.86 -15.39
C GLY A 92 1.91 -9.40 -14.30
N GLN A 93 2.38 -8.58 -13.36
CA GLN A 93 1.56 -8.03 -12.28
C GLN A 93 0.75 -6.83 -12.80
N ILE A 94 -0.41 -7.10 -13.36
CA ILE A 94 -1.25 -6.08 -14.02
C ILE A 94 -1.91 -5.16 -13.01
N PHE A 95 -2.44 -5.69 -11.90
CA PHE A 95 -3.14 -4.92 -10.88
C PHE A 95 -2.40 -5.00 -9.54
N VAL A 96 -1.83 -3.90 -9.12
CA VAL A 96 -0.99 -3.81 -7.92
C VAL A 96 -1.38 -2.62 -7.06
N GLY A 97 -1.40 -2.83 -5.74
CA GLY A 97 -1.47 -1.75 -4.75
C GLY A 97 -0.15 -1.64 -4.02
N ILE A 98 0.38 -0.44 -3.91
CA ILE A 98 1.56 -0.19 -3.07
C ILE A 98 1.22 0.75 -1.93
N ASP A 99 1.89 0.58 -0.80
CA ASP A 99 1.69 1.42 0.38
C ASP A 99 2.94 2.26 0.64
N VAL A 100 2.72 3.55 0.88
CA VAL A 100 3.79 4.54 1.09
C VAL A 100 3.50 5.34 2.35
N ILE A 101 4.44 5.29 3.32
CA ILE A 101 4.40 6.11 4.53
C ILE A 101 5.52 7.15 4.44
N GLY A 102 5.16 8.42 4.46
CA GLY A 102 6.10 9.51 4.23
C GLY A 102 6.78 9.39 2.87
N LYS A 103 8.05 9.02 2.83
CA LYS A 103 8.85 8.83 1.62
C LYS A 103 9.23 7.38 1.34
N TYR A 104 8.73 6.44 2.12
CA TYR A 104 9.13 5.04 2.08
C TYR A 104 8.03 4.14 1.54
N LEU A 105 8.38 3.31 0.57
CA LEU A 105 7.59 2.16 0.16
C LEU A 105 7.60 1.12 1.30
N THR A 106 6.45 0.75 1.81
CA THR A 106 6.31 -0.16 2.94
C THR A 106 5.74 -1.52 2.55
N GLU A 107 4.93 -1.56 1.50
CA GLU A 107 4.26 -2.80 1.07
C GLU A 107 3.98 -2.79 -0.44
N ILE A 108 4.01 -3.98 -1.06
CA ILE A 108 3.57 -4.23 -2.43
C ILE A 108 2.53 -5.35 -2.40
N ASN A 109 1.28 -5.01 -2.72
CA ASN A 109 0.15 -5.92 -2.75
C ASN A 109 -0.17 -6.33 -4.19
N VAL A 110 0.00 -7.62 -4.50
CA VAL A 110 -0.25 -8.18 -5.83
C VAL A 110 -1.50 -9.06 -5.89
N THR A 111 -2.21 -9.20 -4.77
CA THR A 111 -3.44 -10.01 -4.69
C THR A 111 -4.61 -9.13 -4.26
N SER A 112 -5.48 -8.80 -5.20
CA SER A 112 -6.74 -8.05 -4.98
C SER A 112 -6.59 -6.82 -4.07
N PRO A 113 -5.67 -5.88 -4.36
CA PRO A 113 -5.53 -4.70 -3.52
C PRO A 113 -6.82 -3.89 -3.48
N THR A 114 -7.17 -3.39 -2.29
CA THR A 114 -8.35 -2.54 -2.06
C THR A 114 -8.06 -1.08 -2.38
N GLY A 115 -9.11 -0.26 -2.56
CA GLY A 115 -9.01 1.18 -2.75
C GLY A 115 -9.55 1.71 -4.08
N ILE A 116 -9.97 0.83 -5.01
CA ILE A 116 -10.49 1.23 -6.32
C ILE A 116 -11.84 1.97 -6.21
N GLN A 117 -12.70 1.58 -5.27
CA GLN A 117 -13.99 2.25 -5.03
C GLN A 117 -13.79 3.66 -4.48
N GLU A 118 -12.81 3.83 -3.60
CA GLU A 118 -12.43 5.14 -3.06
C GLU A 118 -11.85 6.04 -4.13
N LEU A 119 -11.03 5.51 -5.04
CA LEU A 119 -10.51 6.26 -6.20
C LEU A 119 -11.64 6.73 -7.11
N GLU A 120 -12.61 5.88 -7.41
CA GLU A 120 -13.76 6.27 -8.22
C GLU A 120 -14.56 7.37 -7.52
N ARG A 121 -14.85 7.21 -6.23
CA ARG A 121 -15.61 8.18 -5.44
C ARG A 121 -14.92 9.54 -5.32
N PHE A 122 -13.59 9.57 -5.15
CA PHE A 122 -12.85 10.82 -4.88
C PHE A 122 -12.31 11.48 -6.14
N ASN A 123 -11.92 10.70 -7.13
CA ASN A 123 -11.16 11.18 -8.28
C ASN A 123 -11.87 10.91 -9.61
N HIS A 124 -13.04 10.22 -9.58
CA HIS A 124 -13.78 9.79 -10.77
C HIS A 124 -12.93 8.91 -11.72
N ILE A 125 -12.02 8.11 -11.13
CA ILE A 125 -11.16 7.19 -11.87
C ILE A 125 -11.78 5.80 -11.80
N ASN A 126 -12.29 5.30 -12.92
CA ASN A 126 -12.77 3.92 -13.04
C ASN A 126 -11.59 2.96 -13.27
N VAL A 127 -10.99 2.51 -12.17
CA VAL A 127 -9.82 1.61 -12.22
C VAL A 127 -10.19 0.26 -12.87
N ALA A 128 -11.42 -0.22 -12.68
CA ALA A 128 -11.86 -1.48 -13.27
C ALA A 128 -11.86 -1.40 -14.79
N GLU A 129 -12.30 -0.30 -15.37
CA GLU A 129 -12.26 -0.05 -16.81
C GLU A 129 -10.82 -0.02 -17.33
N ILE A 130 -9.91 0.66 -16.64
CA ILE A 130 -8.49 0.71 -17.02
C ILE A 130 -7.87 -0.69 -17.01
N ILE A 131 -8.21 -1.52 -16.01
CA ILE A 131 -7.74 -2.92 -15.94
C ILE A 131 -8.24 -3.71 -17.15
N TRP A 132 -9.55 -3.62 -17.47
CA TRP A 132 -10.13 -4.34 -18.59
C TRP A 132 -9.54 -3.92 -19.93
N GLN A 133 -9.40 -2.63 -20.18
CA GLN A 133 -8.75 -2.11 -21.39
C GLN A 133 -7.33 -2.64 -21.52
N THR A 134 -6.56 -2.62 -20.43
CA THR A 134 -5.19 -3.16 -20.41
C THR A 134 -5.14 -4.66 -20.72
N LEU A 135 -6.09 -5.43 -20.19
CA LEU A 135 -6.19 -6.85 -20.47
C LEU A 135 -6.56 -7.11 -21.95
N GLU A 136 -7.54 -6.41 -22.49
CA GLU A 136 -7.93 -6.52 -23.90
C GLU A 136 -6.77 -6.18 -24.84
N GLU A 137 -6.03 -5.11 -24.56
CA GLU A 137 -4.85 -4.75 -25.36
C GLU A 137 -3.75 -5.83 -25.33
N LYS A 138 -3.57 -6.50 -24.18
CA LYS A 138 -2.53 -7.53 -24.02
C LYS A 138 -2.87 -8.88 -24.63
N PHE A 139 -4.15 -9.24 -24.66
CA PHE A 139 -4.58 -10.59 -25.04
C PHE A 139 -5.31 -10.65 -26.37
N ASN A 140 -5.66 -9.51 -26.98
CA ASN A 140 -6.20 -9.43 -28.35
C ASN A 140 -5.13 -9.17 -29.42
N ASN A 141 -3.87 -9.04 -29.04
CA ASN A 141 -2.69 -9.01 -29.90
C ASN A 141 -1.95 -10.35 -29.81
#